data_bfebd53801c5987c6e3fbfd72d3b4357
#
_entry.id   bfebd53801c5987c6e3fbfd72d3b4357
#
_cell.length_a   1.000
_cell.length_b   1.000
_cell.length_c   1.000
_cell.angle_alpha   90.00
_cell.angle_beta   90.00
_cell.angle_gamma   90.00
#
_symmetry.space_group_name_H-M   'P 1'
#
loop_
_entity.id
_entity.type
_entity.pdbx_description
1 polymer ?
#
loop_
_entity_poly.entity_id
_entity_poly.type
_entity_poly.pdbx_seq_one_letter_code
_entity_poly.pdbx_strand_id
1 'polypeptide(L)'
;MLKKIFAIFTALVAAYFFVSVPTIQKKFLYPFPYRSTVENYSSRWKVDKFLTVAVMKVESNFSEDAHSHSGAVGLMQIMPETAAWIAYQLGEAPEEASHDIKNLRDPETNIRYGTWYLAELKDEFKGNDVLALAAYNAGRGNVHKWIEQNHWGENFSDADKIPYAETRDYIKRVLHCREKYSELYGTNNFISTPIALHELRFARLKNLSL
;
A
#
# COMPACT_ATOMS: atom_id res chain seq x y z
N MET A 1 -24.76 4.25 39.04
CA MET A 1 -24.76 3.71 37.65
C MET A 1 -24.48 4.80 36.62
N LEU A 2 -25.20 5.92 36.64
CA LEU A 2 -25.05 7.04 35.67
C LEU A 2 -23.63 7.65 35.61
N LYS A 3 -22.97 7.88 36.77
CA LYS A 3 -21.60 8.40 36.86
C LYS A 3 -20.58 7.47 36.17
N LYS A 4 -20.73 6.15 36.29
CA LYS A 4 -19.86 5.17 35.64
C LYS A 4 -20.06 5.18 34.11
N ILE A 5 -21.30 5.26 33.63
CA ILE A 5 -21.62 5.36 32.20
C ILE A 5 -21.03 6.64 31.61
N PHE A 6 -21.18 7.78 32.30
CA PHE A 6 -20.60 9.05 31.88
C PHE A 6 -19.07 9.01 31.81
N ALA A 7 -18.41 8.41 32.81
CA ALA A 7 -16.95 8.26 32.80
C ALA A 7 -16.47 7.38 31.66
N ILE A 8 -17.17 6.27 31.35
CA ILE A 8 -16.84 5.39 30.21
C ILE A 8 -17.03 6.15 28.89
N PHE A 9 -18.13 6.88 28.73
CA PHE A 9 -18.38 7.66 27.52
C PHE A 9 -17.30 8.74 27.31
N THR A 10 -16.94 9.48 28.37
CA THR A 10 -15.88 10.49 28.29
C THR A 10 -14.53 9.88 27.93
N ALA A 11 -14.20 8.70 28.49
CA ALA A 11 -12.97 7.99 28.14
C ALA A 11 -12.97 7.52 26.68
N LEU A 12 -14.10 7.03 26.15
CA LEU A 12 -14.20 6.63 24.75
C LEU A 12 -14.07 7.83 23.80
N VAL A 13 -14.69 8.96 24.12
CA VAL A 13 -14.55 10.20 23.35
C VAL A 13 -13.11 10.70 23.35
N ALA A 14 -12.46 10.72 24.52
CA ALA A 14 -11.05 11.10 24.63
C ALA A 14 -10.12 10.16 23.84
N ALA A 15 -10.36 8.84 23.90
CA ALA A 15 -9.62 7.85 23.13
C ALA A 15 -9.81 8.04 21.63
N TYR A 16 -11.05 8.31 21.18
CA TYR A 16 -11.34 8.61 19.78
C TYR A 16 -10.58 9.85 19.29
N PHE A 17 -10.62 10.96 20.03
CA PHE A 17 -9.85 12.17 19.69
C PHE A 17 -8.35 11.90 19.68
N PHE A 18 -7.84 11.15 20.66
CA PHE A 18 -6.43 10.79 20.72
C PHE A 18 -5.98 10.01 19.50
N VAL A 19 -6.74 8.98 19.09
CA VAL A 19 -6.44 8.16 17.90
C VAL A 19 -6.59 8.95 16.59
N SER A 20 -7.44 9.98 16.57
CA SER A 20 -7.66 10.84 15.40
C SER A 20 -6.53 11.85 15.14
N VAL A 21 -5.61 12.05 16.09
CA VAL A 21 -4.48 12.98 15.92
C VAL A 21 -3.48 12.42 14.92
N PRO A 22 -3.13 13.15 13.84
CA PRO A 22 -2.23 12.65 12.78
C PRO A 22 -0.89 12.16 13.29
N THR A 23 -0.32 12.82 14.32
CA THR A 23 0.96 12.41 14.93
C THR A 23 0.85 11.03 15.58
N ILE A 24 -0.27 10.74 16.25
CA ILE A 24 -0.53 9.43 16.86
C ILE A 24 -0.73 8.37 15.77
N GLN A 25 -1.52 8.71 14.75
CA GLN A 25 -1.73 7.81 13.62
C GLN A 25 -0.40 7.44 12.94
N LYS A 26 0.46 8.43 12.63
CA LYS A 26 1.79 8.22 12.03
C LYS A 26 2.69 7.34 12.89
N LYS A 27 2.63 7.51 14.22
CA LYS A 27 3.51 6.76 15.13
C LYS A 27 3.06 5.32 15.36
N PHE A 28 1.76 5.08 15.50
CA PHE A 28 1.24 3.80 16.00
C PHE A 28 0.38 3.02 14.99
N LEU A 29 -0.38 3.70 14.14
CA LEU A 29 -1.31 3.04 13.23
C LEU A 29 -0.74 2.91 11.82
N TYR A 30 -0.06 3.95 11.34
CA TYR A 30 0.49 4.03 10.00
C TYR A 30 1.95 4.51 10.03
N PRO A 31 2.87 3.80 10.72
CA PRO A 31 4.28 4.13 10.68
C PRO A 31 4.81 3.97 9.24
N PHE A 32 5.84 4.74 8.89
CA PHE A 32 6.49 4.63 7.58
C PHE A 32 7.98 4.29 7.77
N PRO A 33 8.30 3.07 8.20
CA PRO A 33 9.68 2.62 8.26
C PRO A 33 10.26 2.46 6.85
N TYR A 34 11.59 2.40 6.73
CA TYR A 34 12.30 2.25 5.44
C TYR A 34 11.90 3.29 4.39
N ARG A 35 11.47 4.47 4.81
CA ARG A 35 10.90 5.48 3.93
C ARG A 35 11.82 5.84 2.78
N SER A 36 13.10 6.05 3.03
CA SER A 36 14.10 6.36 2.00
C SER A 36 14.22 5.26 0.95
N THR A 37 14.25 4.00 1.37
CA THR A 37 14.34 2.82 0.49
C THR A 37 13.08 2.71 -0.37
N VAL A 38 11.89 2.85 0.24
CA VAL A 38 10.61 2.82 -0.48
C VAL A 38 10.54 3.97 -1.49
N GLU A 39 10.88 5.21 -1.10
CA GLU A 39 10.85 6.37 -2.00
C GLU A 39 11.83 6.21 -3.17
N ASN A 40 13.02 5.66 -2.93
CA ASN A 40 14.02 5.38 -3.95
C ASN A 40 13.49 4.39 -5.00
N TYR A 41 13.08 3.20 -4.58
CA TYR A 41 12.64 2.15 -5.51
C TYR A 41 11.29 2.45 -6.16
N SER A 42 10.37 3.08 -5.44
CA SER A 42 9.10 3.54 -6.01
C SER A 42 9.32 4.58 -7.12
N SER A 43 10.24 5.52 -6.92
CA SER A 43 10.63 6.50 -7.94
C SER A 43 11.29 5.82 -9.15
N ARG A 44 12.20 4.88 -8.91
CA ARG A 44 12.94 4.16 -9.96
C ARG A 44 12.01 3.41 -10.90
N TRP A 45 11.00 2.75 -10.39
CA TRP A 45 10.06 1.94 -11.19
C TRP A 45 8.68 2.58 -11.38
N LYS A 46 8.53 3.86 -11.04
CA LYS A 46 7.30 4.64 -11.23
C LYS A 46 6.07 4.03 -10.56
N VAL A 47 6.26 3.42 -9.40
CA VAL A 47 5.19 2.93 -8.53
C VAL A 47 4.85 4.01 -7.50
N ASP A 48 3.58 4.14 -7.14
CA ASP A 48 3.17 5.00 -6.05
C ASP A 48 3.77 4.49 -4.72
N LYS A 49 4.61 5.33 -4.07
CA LYS A 49 5.24 4.99 -2.79
C LYS A 49 4.24 4.64 -1.69
N PHE A 50 3.05 5.23 -1.73
CA PHE A 50 2.00 4.94 -0.78
C PHE A 50 1.34 3.58 -1.04
N LEU A 51 1.35 3.11 -2.28
CA LEU A 51 0.97 1.74 -2.61
C LEU A 51 2.02 0.75 -2.08
N THR A 52 3.30 1.00 -2.31
CA THR A 52 4.39 0.14 -1.83
C THR A 52 4.36 -0.02 -0.31
N VAL A 53 4.30 1.09 0.45
CA VAL A 53 4.25 1.01 1.92
C VAL A 53 2.96 0.38 2.43
N ALA A 54 1.83 0.55 1.72
CA ALA A 54 0.56 -0.10 2.06
C ALA A 54 0.63 -1.61 1.90
N VAL A 55 1.27 -2.10 0.83
CA VAL A 55 1.54 -3.53 0.64
C VAL A 55 2.40 -4.06 1.79
N MET A 56 3.52 -3.43 2.12
CA MET A 56 4.37 -3.83 3.26
C MET A 56 3.59 -3.92 4.57
N LYS A 57 2.71 -2.95 4.81
CA LYS A 57 1.88 -2.95 6.03
C LYS A 57 0.90 -4.12 6.05
N VAL A 58 0.26 -4.42 4.95
CA VAL A 58 -0.76 -5.48 4.87
C VAL A 58 -0.13 -6.87 4.86
N GLU A 59 1.03 -7.03 4.22
CA GLU A 59 1.74 -8.29 4.08
C GLU A 59 2.41 -8.76 5.39
N SER A 60 3.15 -7.88 6.03
CA SER A 60 3.99 -8.27 7.18
C SER A 60 3.81 -7.40 8.41
N ASN A 61 3.04 -6.31 8.31
CA ASN A 61 3.05 -5.21 9.29
C ASN A 61 4.49 -4.76 9.63
N PHE A 62 5.35 -4.72 8.60
CA PHE A 62 6.78 -4.33 8.66
C PHE A 62 7.68 -5.31 9.41
N SER A 63 7.33 -6.57 9.54
CA SER A 63 8.21 -7.59 10.09
C SER A 63 9.15 -8.14 9.01
N GLU A 64 10.46 -7.94 9.19
CA GLU A 64 11.51 -8.46 8.29
C GLU A 64 11.56 -9.99 8.30
N ASP A 65 11.29 -10.59 9.45
CA ASP A 65 11.31 -12.04 9.67
C ASP A 65 9.97 -12.72 9.35
N ALA A 66 8.99 -11.97 8.81
CA ALA A 66 7.70 -12.56 8.47
C ALA A 66 7.87 -13.71 7.48
N HIS A 67 7.25 -14.85 7.81
CA HIS A 67 7.26 -16.05 6.98
C HIS A 67 5.86 -16.66 6.96
N SER A 68 5.27 -16.80 5.77
CA SER A 68 3.95 -17.40 5.63
C SER A 68 4.03 -18.94 5.62
N HIS A 69 2.91 -19.60 5.86
CA HIS A 69 2.80 -21.07 5.73
C HIS A 69 3.07 -21.55 4.29
N SER A 70 2.82 -20.69 3.31
CA SER A 70 3.08 -20.95 1.89
C SER A 70 4.53 -20.68 1.47
N GLY A 71 5.37 -20.16 2.37
CA GLY A 71 6.79 -19.91 2.12
C GLY A 71 7.14 -18.48 1.70
N ALA A 72 6.19 -17.54 1.68
CA ALA A 72 6.49 -16.14 1.41
C ALA A 72 7.30 -15.50 2.54
N VAL A 73 8.23 -14.60 2.20
CA VAL A 73 9.27 -14.09 3.12
C VAL A 73 9.34 -12.57 3.13
N GLY A 74 9.52 -12.00 4.32
CA GLY A 74 9.96 -10.64 4.57
C GLY A 74 8.86 -9.59 4.45
N LEU A 75 9.28 -8.34 4.37
CA LEU A 75 8.43 -7.14 4.44
C LEU A 75 7.28 -7.12 3.43
N MET A 76 7.53 -7.59 2.22
CA MET A 76 6.56 -7.62 1.10
C MET A 76 6.12 -9.04 0.74
N GLN A 77 6.42 -10.04 1.59
CA GLN A 77 6.00 -11.43 1.44
C GLN A 77 6.26 -11.99 0.04
N ILE A 78 7.54 -11.97 -0.38
CA ILE A 78 7.94 -12.48 -1.68
C ILE A 78 8.16 -14.00 -1.60
N MET A 79 7.57 -14.74 -2.54
CA MET A 79 7.84 -16.17 -2.70
C MET A 79 9.26 -16.38 -3.25
N PRO A 80 10.01 -17.39 -2.77
CA PRO A 80 11.37 -17.67 -3.26
C PRO A 80 11.46 -17.84 -4.79
N GLU A 81 10.49 -18.52 -5.39
CA GLU A 81 10.44 -18.71 -6.85
C GLU A 81 10.21 -17.38 -7.57
N THR A 82 9.35 -16.51 -7.01
CA THR A 82 9.13 -15.17 -7.55
C THR A 82 10.40 -14.33 -7.43
N ALA A 83 11.11 -14.43 -6.32
CA ALA A 83 12.39 -13.73 -6.13
C ALA A 83 13.46 -14.18 -7.11
N ALA A 84 13.57 -15.49 -7.37
CA ALA A 84 14.48 -16.04 -8.37
C ALA A 84 14.17 -15.49 -9.77
N TRP A 85 12.90 -15.48 -10.14
CA TRP A 85 12.46 -14.90 -11.41
C TRP A 85 12.77 -13.39 -11.49
N ILE A 86 12.51 -12.62 -10.42
CA ILE A 86 12.82 -11.19 -10.37
C ILE A 86 14.32 -10.95 -10.56
N ALA A 87 15.17 -11.71 -9.85
CA ALA A 87 16.61 -11.58 -9.97
C ALA A 87 17.11 -11.87 -11.38
N TYR A 88 16.54 -12.88 -12.04
CA TYR A 88 16.82 -13.16 -13.46
C TYR A 88 16.43 -11.97 -14.35
N GLN A 89 15.23 -11.42 -14.19
CA GLN A 89 14.75 -10.26 -14.97
C GLN A 89 15.63 -9.01 -14.74
N LEU A 90 16.18 -8.86 -13.54
CA LEU A 90 17.10 -7.76 -13.21
C LEU A 90 18.55 -8.01 -13.65
N GLY A 91 18.87 -9.20 -14.19
CA GLY A 91 20.22 -9.60 -14.60
C GLY A 91 21.16 -9.85 -13.42
N GLU A 92 20.62 -10.17 -12.24
CA GLU A 92 21.40 -10.35 -10.98
C GLU A 92 21.76 -11.80 -10.71
N ALA A 93 21.03 -12.74 -11.29
CA ALA A 93 21.28 -14.17 -11.16
C ALA A 93 20.87 -14.91 -12.43
N PRO A 94 21.50 -16.07 -12.74
CA PRO A 94 21.01 -16.96 -13.79
C PRO A 94 19.63 -17.52 -13.43
N GLU A 95 18.86 -17.93 -14.44
CA GLU A 95 17.47 -18.40 -14.27
C GLU A 95 17.34 -19.61 -13.31
N GLU A 96 18.38 -20.47 -13.29
CA GLU A 96 18.42 -21.67 -12.43
C GLU A 96 18.90 -21.38 -11.00
N ALA A 97 19.25 -20.14 -10.69
CA ALA A 97 19.72 -19.81 -9.34
C ALA A 97 18.57 -19.87 -8.33
N SER A 98 18.70 -20.79 -7.37
CA SER A 98 17.80 -20.78 -6.21
C SER A 98 18.07 -19.54 -5.37
N HIS A 99 17.03 -18.77 -5.07
CA HIS A 99 17.18 -17.63 -4.16
C HIS A 99 17.32 -18.10 -2.72
N ASP A 100 18.43 -17.72 -2.10
CA ASP A 100 18.61 -17.92 -0.66
C ASP A 100 17.57 -17.09 0.10
N ILE A 101 16.74 -17.77 0.87
CA ILE A 101 15.72 -17.17 1.76
C ILE A 101 16.34 -16.08 2.65
N LYS A 102 17.62 -16.21 3.02
CA LYS A 102 18.32 -15.20 3.82
C LYS A 102 18.38 -13.83 3.13
N ASN A 103 18.54 -13.81 1.81
CA ASN A 103 18.55 -12.58 1.04
C ASN A 103 17.17 -11.90 1.01
N LEU A 104 16.07 -12.68 1.12
CA LEU A 104 14.71 -12.13 1.18
C LEU A 104 14.34 -11.55 2.54
N ARG A 105 15.11 -11.81 3.60
CA ARG A 105 14.94 -11.15 4.90
C ARG A 105 15.66 -9.81 4.97
N ASP A 106 16.60 -9.56 4.06
CA ASP A 106 17.21 -8.24 3.96
C ASP A 106 16.16 -7.20 3.50
N PRO A 107 15.91 -6.16 4.31
CA PRO A 107 14.87 -5.17 4.01
C PRO A 107 15.03 -4.50 2.66
N GLU A 108 16.26 -4.16 2.28
CA GLU A 108 16.51 -3.46 1.01
C GLU A 108 16.23 -4.36 -0.18
N THR A 109 16.70 -5.60 -0.16
CA THR A 109 16.44 -6.61 -1.21
C THR A 109 14.95 -6.90 -1.32
N ASN A 110 14.27 -7.09 -0.20
CA ASN A 110 12.84 -7.41 -0.18
C ASN A 110 11.98 -6.26 -0.72
N ILE A 111 12.24 -5.02 -0.28
CA ILE A 111 11.53 -3.82 -0.79
C ILE A 111 11.83 -3.61 -2.27
N ARG A 112 13.08 -3.77 -2.68
CA ARG A 112 13.49 -3.65 -4.07
C ARG A 112 12.74 -4.63 -4.96
N TYR A 113 12.76 -5.91 -4.63
CA TYR A 113 12.06 -6.95 -5.40
C TYR A 113 10.56 -6.77 -5.41
N GLY A 114 9.96 -6.52 -4.24
CA GLY A 114 8.51 -6.33 -4.13
C GLY A 114 8.01 -5.10 -4.88
N THR A 115 8.75 -3.99 -4.85
CA THR A 115 8.39 -2.77 -5.59
C THR A 115 8.54 -2.98 -7.10
N TRP A 116 9.60 -3.67 -7.53
CA TRP A 116 9.77 -4.06 -8.94
C TRP A 116 8.63 -4.95 -9.42
N TYR A 117 8.28 -5.96 -8.62
CA TYR A 117 7.17 -6.87 -8.95
C TYR A 117 5.81 -6.15 -9.04
N LEU A 118 5.55 -5.19 -8.15
CA LEU A 118 4.37 -4.33 -8.27
C LEU A 118 4.37 -3.53 -9.57
N ALA A 119 5.53 -3.01 -10.00
CA ALA A 119 5.65 -2.29 -11.27
C ALA A 119 5.32 -3.19 -12.46
N GLU A 120 5.88 -4.40 -12.50
CA GLU A 120 5.60 -5.40 -13.55
C GLU A 120 4.11 -5.76 -13.60
N LEU A 121 3.49 -6.02 -12.44
CA LEU A 121 2.06 -6.32 -12.39
C LEU A 121 1.21 -5.13 -12.83
N LYS A 122 1.60 -3.91 -12.49
CA LYS A 122 0.89 -2.71 -12.98
C LYS A 122 1.03 -2.53 -14.48
N ASP A 123 2.19 -2.82 -15.06
CA ASP A 123 2.39 -2.78 -16.50
C ASP A 123 1.54 -3.84 -17.20
N GLU A 124 1.61 -5.11 -16.73
CA GLU A 124 0.83 -6.23 -17.25
C GLU A 124 -0.68 -5.96 -17.25
N PHE A 125 -1.20 -5.35 -16.18
CA PHE A 125 -2.61 -5.01 -16.03
C PHE A 125 -2.92 -3.55 -16.40
N LYS A 126 -2.10 -2.91 -17.23
CA LYS A 126 -2.32 -1.57 -17.82
C LYS A 126 -2.63 -0.47 -16.78
N GLY A 127 -1.95 -0.50 -15.66
CA GLY A 127 -2.12 0.45 -14.57
C GLY A 127 -3.28 0.16 -13.63
N ASN A 128 -4.02 -0.93 -13.82
CA ASN A 128 -5.16 -1.29 -12.98
C ASN A 128 -4.71 -1.79 -11.61
N ASP A 129 -4.92 -0.98 -10.56
CA ASP A 129 -4.50 -1.31 -9.20
C ASP A 129 -5.23 -2.53 -8.63
N VAL A 130 -6.51 -2.71 -8.93
CA VAL A 130 -7.30 -3.85 -8.43
C VAL A 130 -6.79 -5.17 -9.00
N LEU A 131 -6.54 -5.23 -10.32
CA LEU A 131 -6.03 -6.44 -10.97
C LEU A 131 -4.57 -6.71 -10.60
N ALA A 132 -3.73 -5.67 -10.51
CA ALA A 132 -2.34 -5.81 -10.09
C ALA A 132 -2.23 -6.34 -8.65
N LEU A 133 -3.02 -5.81 -7.71
CA LEU A 133 -3.07 -6.30 -6.33
C LEU A 133 -3.66 -7.71 -6.23
N ALA A 134 -4.68 -8.01 -7.05
CA ALA A 134 -5.21 -9.38 -7.15
C ALA A 134 -4.12 -10.36 -7.60
N ALA A 135 -3.31 -9.99 -8.60
CA ALA A 135 -2.22 -10.81 -9.11
C ALA A 135 -1.06 -10.94 -8.11
N TYR A 136 -0.78 -9.89 -7.35
CA TYR A 136 0.22 -9.93 -6.29
C TYR A 136 -0.13 -10.98 -5.22
N ASN A 137 -1.38 -11.01 -4.78
CA ASN A 137 -1.84 -11.90 -3.72
C ASN A 137 -2.24 -13.31 -4.23
N ALA A 138 -2.99 -13.40 -5.33
CA ALA A 138 -3.53 -14.68 -5.82
C ALA A 138 -2.72 -15.28 -6.99
N GLY A 139 -1.73 -14.55 -7.51
CA GLY A 139 -0.94 -14.97 -8.67
C GLY A 139 -1.54 -14.55 -10.01
N ARG A 140 -0.67 -14.19 -10.94
CA ARG A 140 -0.98 -13.71 -12.32
C ARG A 140 -1.91 -14.65 -13.08
N GLY A 141 -1.63 -15.94 -13.04
CA GLY A 141 -2.39 -16.94 -13.77
C GLY A 141 -3.86 -17.04 -13.37
N ASN A 142 -4.17 -16.83 -12.07
CA ASN A 142 -5.55 -16.79 -11.62
C ASN A 142 -6.28 -15.55 -12.15
N VAL A 143 -5.62 -14.40 -12.12
CA VAL A 143 -6.24 -13.14 -12.57
C VAL A 143 -6.52 -13.18 -14.07
N HIS A 144 -5.60 -13.70 -14.89
CA HIS A 144 -5.86 -13.89 -16.33
C HIS A 144 -7.07 -14.79 -16.58
N LYS A 145 -7.19 -15.92 -15.87
CA LYS A 145 -8.37 -16.80 -15.97
C LYS A 145 -9.65 -16.07 -15.58
N TRP A 146 -9.63 -15.25 -14.52
CA TRP A 146 -10.81 -14.49 -14.11
C TRP A 146 -11.22 -13.43 -15.12
N ILE A 147 -10.24 -12.72 -15.71
CA ILE A 147 -10.49 -11.75 -16.79
C ILE A 147 -11.17 -12.42 -17.97
N GLU A 148 -10.65 -13.56 -18.42
CA GLU A 148 -11.20 -14.31 -19.54
C GLU A 148 -12.61 -14.83 -19.24
N GLN A 149 -12.80 -15.50 -18.10
CA GLN A 149 -14.08 -16.12 -17.71
C GLN A 149 -15.20 -15.10 -17.47
N ASN A 150 -14.87 -13.91 -16.98
CA ASN A 150 -15.85 -12.89 -16.65
C ASN A 150 -15.89 -11.72 -17.64
N HIS A 151 -15.08 -11.76 -18.69
CA HIS A 151 -14.98 -10.71 -19.71
C HIS A 151 -14.67 -9.32 -19.10
N TRP A 152 -13.80 -9.27 -18.09
CA TRP A 152 -13.43 -8.01 -17.46
C TRP A 152 -12.58 -7.16 -18.41
N GLY A 153 -12.98 -5.90 -18.58
CA GLY A 153 -12.21 -4.90 -19.33
C GLY A 153 -11.08 -4.26 -18.52
N GLU A 154 -10.28 -3.45 -19.20
CA GLU A 154 -9.14 -2.73 -18.59
C GLU A 154 -9.55 -1.83 -17.40
N ASN A 155 -10.77 -1.30 -17.42
CA ASN A 155 -11.32 -0.43 -16.39
C ASN A 155 -11.99 -1.20 -15.22
N PHE A 156 -11.72 -2.52 -15.08
CA PHE A 156 -12.26 -3.30 -13.98
C PHE A 156 -11.78 -2.74 -12.63
N SER A 157 -12.72 -2.39 -11.75
CA SER A 157 -12.42 -1.75 -10.45
C SER A 157 -13.18 -2.35 -9.26
N ASP A 158 -14.04 -3.32 -9.51
CA ASP A 158 -14.91 -3.92 -8.50
C ASP A 158 -14.21 -5.08 -7.78
N ALA A 159 -13.52 -4.77 -6.67
CA ALA A 159 -12.84 -5.77 -5.87
C ALA A 159 -13.79 -6.85 -5.32
N ASP A 160 -15.10 -6.56 -5.17
CA ASP A 160 -16.07 -7.53 -4.66
C ASP A 160 -16.34 -8.69 -5.63
N LYS A 161 -16.05 -8.50 -6.91
CA LYS A 161 -16.17 -9.54 -7.93
C LYS A 161 -14.97 -10.50 -7.99
N ILE A 162 -13.87 -10.21 -7.32
CA ILE A 162 -12.72 -11.13 -7.25
C ILE A 162 -13.16 -12.45 -6.60
N PRO A 163 -12.91 -13.62 -7.23
CA PRO A 163 -13.46 -14.89 -6.74
C PRO A 163 -12.98 -15.31 -5.35
N TYR A 164 -11.71 -15.05 -5.01
CA TYR A 164 -11.13 -15.43 -3.72
C TYR A 164 -11.43 -14.38 -2.65
N ALA A 165 -12.09 -14.82 -1.55
CA ALA A 165 -12.45 -13.94 -0.43
C ALA A 165 -11.22 -13.26 0.20
N GLU A 166 -10.15 -14.02 0.42
CA GLU A 166 -8.89 -13.51 0.96
C GLU A 166 -8.32 -12.39 0.08
N THR A 167 -8.31 -12.59 -1.23
CA THR A 167 -7.79 -11.60 -2.19
C THR A 167 -8.67 -10.34 -2.24
N ARG A 168 -10.01 -10.47 -2.12
CA ARG A 168 -10.91 -9.31 -1.99
C ARG A 168 -10.56 -8.47 -0.77
N ASP A 169 -10.41 -9.13 0.38
CA ASP A 169 -10.09 -8.46 1.64
C ASP A 169 -8.68 -7.84 1.60
N TYR A 170 -7.73 -8.52 0.98
CA TYR A 170 -6.38 -8.01 0.75
C TYR A 170 -6.40 -6.71 -0.05
N ILE A 171 -7.04 -6.68 -1.21
CA ILE A 171 -7.15 -5.50 -2.08
C ILE A 171 -7.75 -4.33 -1.30
N LYS A 172 -8.88 -4.54 -0.62
CA LYS A 172 -9.55 -3.49 0.16
C LYS A 172 -8.65 -2.94 1.27
N ARG A 173 -7.94 -3.79 1.99
CA ARG A 173 -6.99 -3.37 3.04
C ARG A 173 -5.84 -2.56 2.46
N VAL A 174 -5.24 -3.00 1.34
CA VAL A 174 -4.12 -2.29 0.71
C VAL A 174 -4.57 -0.92 0.21
N LEU A 175 -5.69 -0.83 -0.51
CA LEU A 175 -6.20 0.44 -1.03
C LEU A 175 -6.57 1.42 0.09
N HIS A 176 -7.20 0.94 1.16
CA HIS A 176 -7.48 1.74 2.34
C HIS A 176 -6.19 2.25 3.03
N CYS A 177 -5.19 1.38 3.21
CA CYS A 177 -3.90 1.78 3.76
C CYS A 177 -3.21 2.81 2.87
N ARG A 178 -3.21 2.62 1.54
CA ARG A 178 -2.65 3.59 0.58
C ARG A 178 -3.27 4.97 0.73
N GLU A 179 -4.59 5.05 0.81
CA GLU A 179 -5.30 6.31 1.04
C GLU A 179 -4.85 6.97 2.34
N LYS A 180 -4.79 6.22 3.45
CA LYS A 180 -4.33 6.72 4.74
C LYS A 180 -2.88 7.20 4.70
N TYR A 181 -1.99 6.48 4.05
CA TYR A 181 -0.60 6.95 3.87
C TYR A 181 -0.54 8.23 3.03
N SER A 182 -1.34 8.33 1.96
CA SER A 182 -1.43 9.54 1.14
C SER A 182 -1.95 10.74 1.94
N GLU A 183 -3.00 10.56 2.76
CA GLU A 183 -3.53 11.59 3.65
C GLU A 183 -2.49 12.05 4.68
N LEU A 184 -1.78 11.12 5.30
CA LEU A 184 -0.87 11.41 6.40
C LEU A 184 0.49 11.93 5.96
N TYR A 185 1.02 11.47 4.81
CA TYR A 185 2.39 11.73 4.36
C TYR A 185 2.48 12.43 3.01
N GLY A 186 1.37 12.64 2.32
CA GLY A 186 1.30 13.43 1.09
C GLY A 186 1.60 14.91 1.35
N THR A 187 2.15 15.60 0.38
CA THR A 187 2.58 17.01 0.47
C THR A 187 1.42 18.02 0.58
N ASN A 188 0.16 17.57 0.43
CA ASN A 188 -1.01 18.45 0.41
C ASN A 188 -1.55 18.84 1.82
N ASN A 189 -0.85 18.53 2.90
CA ASN A 189 -1.28 18.91 4.26
C ASN A 189 -1.08 20.40 4.61
N PHE A 190 -0.90 21.29 3.62
CA PHE A 190 -0.75 22.73 3.89
C PHE A 190 -2.02 23.57 3.68
N ILE A 191 -3.18 22.99 3.35
CA ILE A 191 -4.42 23.77 3.17
C ILE A 191 -5.56 23.17 4.00
N SER A 192 -5.42 23.20 5.31
CA SER A 192 -6.55 23.03 6.23
C SER A 192 -6.39 23.82 7.52
N THR A 193 -5.83 25.04 7.41
CA THR A 193 -6.10 26.06 8.43
C THR A 193 -7.29 26.91 7.93
N PRO A 194 -8.29 27.15 8.75
CA PRO A 194 -9.45 27.99 8.41
C PRO A 194 -9.07 29.41 7.95
N ILE A 195 -7.84 29.84 8.16
CA ILE A 195 -7.31 31.16 7.81
C ILE A 195 -7.05 31.30 6.30
N ALA A 196 -6.64 30.24 5.60
CA ALA A 196 -6.33 30.31 4.16
C ALA A 196 -7.56 30.46 3.27
N LEU A 197 -8.73 29.96 3.69
CA LEU A 197 -9.97 30.12 2.93
C LEU A 197 -10.53 31.56 2.98
N HIS A 198 -10.21 32.32 4.03
CA HIS A 198 -10.64 33.70 4.17
C HIS A 198 -9.82 34.64 3.26
N GLU A 199 -8.51 34.41 3.14
CA GLU A 199 -7.64 35.23 2.27
C GLU A 199 -7.87 35.00 0.78
N LEU A 200 -8.16 33.77 0.36
CA LEU A 200 -8.49 33.47 -1.06
C LEU A 200 -9.81 34.13 -1.50
N ARG A 201 -10.73 34.32 -0.57
CA ARG A 201 -12.00 35.01 -0.85
C ARG A 201 -11.83 36.52 -1.04
N PHE A 202 -10.89 37.14 -0.33
CA PHE A 202 -10.57 38.57 -0.47
C PHE A 202 -9.75 38.87 -1.72
N ALA A 203 -8.83 38.00 -2.13
CA ALA A 203 -8.05 38.14 -3.34
C ALA A 203 -8.92 38.07 -4.62
N ARG A 204 -9.98 37.25 -4.60
CA ARG A 204 -10.92 37.11 -5.74
C ARG A 204 -11.85 38.30 -5.91
N LEU A 205 -12.13 39.04 -4.84
CA LEU A 205 -13.00 40.23 -4.88
C LEU A 205 -12.22 41.51 -5.34
N LYS A 206 -10.91 41.55 -5.17
CA LYS A 206 -10.07 42.68 -5.66
C LYS A 206 -9.82 42.65 -7.17
N ASN A 207 -9.93 41.49 -7.83
CA ASN A 207 -9.75 41.38 -9.28
C ASN A 207 -11.02 41.54 -10.12
N LEU A 208 -12.16 41.87 -9.48
CA LEU A 208 -13.46 42.12 -10.14
C LEU A 208 -13.85 43.61 -10.16
N SER A 209 -12.93 44.51 -9.78
CA SER A 209 -13.15 45.97 -9.75
C SER A 209 -12.03 46.72 -10.46
N LEU A 210 -11.62 46.28 -11.66
CA LEU A 210 -10.88 47.06 -12.66
C LEU A 210 -11.49 46.86 -14.02
#